data_f093bebe02ecdd951b1d9cc03fdef342
#
_entry.id   f093bebe02ecdd951b1d9cc03fdef342
#
_cell.length_a   1.000
_cell.length_b   1.000
_cell.length_c   1.000
_cell.angle_alpha   90.00
_cell.angle_beta   90.00
_cell.angle_gamma   90.00
#
_symmetry.space_group_name_H-M   'P 1'
#
loop_
_entity.id
_entity.type
_entity.pdbx_description
1 polymer ?
#
loop_
_entity_poly.entity_id
_entity_poly.type
_entity_poly.pdbx_seq_one_letter_code
_entity_poly.pdbx_strand_id
1 'polypeptide(L)'
;KNDYERLSKIQQERASPQWRKSFNGKLFEKIYLETLKRIDSDKVHAPCLAGGRFVEIFPDGLVRGCEVEKLWDVSKIGNLKDNEKDIVDIVKSNEAKKFQKIAKNCTCTFECANAINTVYNPKNWTSLI
;
A
#
# COMPACT_ATOMS: atom_id res chain seq x y z
N LYS A 1 -15.12 -11.76 0.27
CA LYS A 1 -14.21 -12.67 -0.46
C LYS A 1 -14.80 -13.02 -1.84
N ASN A 2 -15.97 -13.66 -1.89
CA ASN A 2 -16.62 -14.10 -3.14
C ASN A 2 -16.80 -12.98 -4.17
N ASP A 3 -17.17 -11.78 -3.74
CA ASP A 3 -17.36 -10.64 -4.65
C ASP A 3 -16.03 -10.14 -5.22
N TYR A 4 -14.98 -10.13 -4.42
CA TYR A 4 -13.65 -9.74 -4.88
C TYR A 4 -13.09 -10.74 -5.89
N GLU A 5 -13.22 -12.03 -5.65
CA GLU A 5 -12.84 -13.10 -6.58
C GLU A 5 -13.64 -13.01 -7.88
N ARG A 6 -14.95 -12.74 -7.78
CA ARG A 6 -15.84 -12.57 -8.94
C ARG A 6 -15.46 -11.37 -9.79
N LEU A 7 -15.21 -10.21 -9.17
CA LEU A 7 -14.78 -9.00 -9.87
C LEU A 7 -13.46 -9.19 -10.61
N SER A 8 -12.49 -9.80 -9.96
CA SER A 8 -11.21 -10.10 -10.58
C SER A 8 -11.32 -11.04 -11.76
N LYS A 9 -12.14 -12.09 -11.63
CA LYS A 9 -12.38 -13.02 -12.72
C LYS A 9 -12.98 -12.29 -13.93
N ILE A 10 -13.97 -11.42 -13.70
CA ILE A 10 -14.57 -10.58 -14.74
C ILE A 10 -13.53 -9.67 -15.41
N GLN A 11 -12.65 -9.05 -14.62
CA GLN A 11 -11.58 -8.20 -15.16
C GLN A 11 -10.57 -8.99 -15.98
N GLN A 12 -10.18 -10.17 -15.52
CA GLN A 12 -9.28 -11.06 -16.25
C GLN A 12 -9.90 -11.58 -17.54
N GLU A 13 -11.19 -11.93 -17.55
CA GLU A 13 -11.90 -12.37 -18.74
C GLU A 13 -12.03 -11.25 -19.79
N ARG A 14 -12.21 -10.00 -19.36
CA ARG A 14 -12.31 -8.82 -20.23
C ARG A 14 -10.95 -8.32 -20.73
N ALA A 15 -9.88 -8.64 -20.07
CA ALA A 15 -8.54 -8.23 -20.46
C ALA A 15 -8.07 -9.00 -21.70
N SER A 16 -7.48 -8.30 -22.66
CA SER A 16 -6.90 -8.95 -23.84
C SER A 16 -5.76 -9.89 -23.46
N PRO A 17 -5.51 -10.98 -24.23
CA PRO A 17 -4.39 -11.88 -23.98
C PRO A 17 -3.04 -11.15 -23.97
N GLN A 18 -2.87 -10.12 -24.79
CA GLN A 18 -1.66 -9.30 -24.85
C GLN A 18 -1.48 -8.50 -23.57
N TRP A 19 -2.56 -7.90 -23.06
CA TRP A 19 -2.49 -7.16 -21.79
C TRP A 19 -2.09 -8.06 -20.63
N ARG A 20 -2.67 -9.27 -20.53
CA ARG A 20 -2.32 -10.23 -19.46
C ARG A 20 -0.85 -10.65 -19.47
N LYS A 21 -0.25 -10.73 -20.66
CA LYS A 21 1.17 -11.05 -20.82
C LYS A 21 2.09 -9.84 -20.62
N SER A 22 1.54 -8.63 -20.62
CA SER A 22 2.31 -7.41 -20.40
C SER A 22 2.80 -7.31 -18.96
N PHE A 23 3.84 -6.50 -18.73
CA PHE A 23 4.33 -6.19 -17.39
C PHE A 23 3.20 -5.66 -16.48
N ASN A 24 2.40 -4.74 -16.97
CA ASN A 24 1.28 -4.16 -16.22
C ASN A 24 0.23 -5.22 -15.86
N GLY A 25 -0.09 -6.14 -16.76
CA GLY A 25 -1.02 -7.23 -16.50
C GLY A 25 -0.53 -8.17 -15.41
N LYS A 26 0.74 -8.59 -15.49
CA LYS A 26 1.39 -9.43 -14.47
C LYS A 26 1.44 -8.72 -13.11
N LEU A 27 1.79 -7.42 -13.10
CA LEU A 27 1.83 -6.62 -11.87
C LEU A 27 0.45 -6.51 -11.22
N PHE A 28 -0.59 -6.22 -12.01
CA PHE A 28 -1.96 -6.15 -11.53
C PHE A 28 -2.42 -7.48 -10.92
N GLU A 29 -2.17 -8.60 -11.60
CA GLU A 29 -2.46 -9.94 -11.08
C GLU A 29 -1.74 -10.21 -9.76
N LYS A 30 -0.47 -9.82 -9.66
CA LYS A 30 0.32 -9.98 -8.43
C LYS A 30 -0.26 -9.17 -7.26
N ILE A 31 -0.60 -7.89 -7.49
CA ILE A 31 -1.23 -7.04 -6.49
C ILE A 31 -2.52 -7.69 -5.99
N TYR A 32 -3.32 -8.16 -6.91
CA TYR A 32 -4.58 -8.83 -6.62
C TYR A 32 -4.38 -10.10 -5.77
N LEU A 33 -3.46 -10.97 -6.16
CA LEU A 33 -3.15 -12.20 -5.41
C LEU A 33 -2.63 -11.90 -3.99
N GLU A 34 -1.81 -10.86 -3.82
CA GLU A 34 -1.36 -10.45 -2.49
C GLU A 34 -2.52 -9.91 -1.63
N THR A 35 -3.47 -9.20 -2.24
CA THR A 35 -4.68 -8.73 -1.55
C THR A 35 -5.56 -9.90 -1.10
N LEU A 36 -5.76 -10.89 -1.97
CA LEU A 36 -6.51 -12.11 -1.61
C LEU A 36 -5.88 -12.86 -0.43
N LYS A 37 -4.56 -13.04 -0.43
CA LYS A 37 -3.85 -13.68 0.69
C LYS A 37 -4.10 -12.98 2.02
N ARG A 38 -4.17 -11.64 2.01
CA ARG A 38 -4.47 -10.85 3.21
C ARG A 38 -5.90 -11.03 3.69
N ILE A 39 -6.86 -11.12 2.76
CA ILE A 39 -8.27 -11.39 3.08
C ILE A 39 -8.43 -12.79 3.70
N ASP A 40 -7.66 -13.77 3.22
CA ASP A 40 -7.79 -15.17 3.62
C ASP A 40 -7.15 -15.52 4.96
N SER A 41 -6.06 -14.88 5.30
CA SER A 41 -5.22 -15.37 6.40
C SER A 41 -5.07 -14.41 7.56
N ASP A 42 -5.56 -13.16 7.46
CA ASP A 42 -5.31 -12.08 8.45
C ASP A 42 -3.83 -12.00 8.89
N LYS A 43 -2.92 -12.42 8.02
CA LYS A 43 -1.48 -12.43 8.27
C LYS A 43 -0.77 -11.37 7.46
N VAL A 44 0.35 -10.89 7.98
CA VAL A 44 1.26 -10.01 7.25
C VAL A 44 2.04 -10.81 6.24
N HIS A 45 1.71 -10.69 4.95
CA HIS A 45 2.44 -11.33 3.84
C HIS A 45 3.59 -10.46 3.30
N ALA A 46 3.40 -9.14 3.32
CA ALA A 46 4.44 -8.17 3.02
C ALA A 46 4.35 -7.00 4.01
N PRO A 47 5.47 -6.51 4.55
CA PRO A 47 5.47 -5.36 5.44
C PRO A 47 4.84 -4.14 4.77
N CYS A 48 3.98 -3.43 5.48
CA CYS A 48 3.42 -2.18 4.97
C CYS A 48 4.49 -1.08 4.97
N LEU A 49 4.58 -0.34 3.87
CA LEU A 49 5.55 0.73 3.64
C LEU A 49 4.97 2.13 3.89
N ALA A 50 3.77 2.20 4.47
CA ALA A 50 3.08 3.44 4.82
C ALA A 50 3.91 4.31 5.78
N GLY A 51 3.85 5.61 5.60
CA GLY A 51 4.65 6.58 6.36
C GLY A 51 6.12 6.66 5.95
N GLY A 52 6.54 5.84 4.95
CA GLY A 52 7.92 5.87 4.47
C GLY A 52 8.03 5.94 2.95
N ARG A 53 7.27 5.12 2.22
CA ARG A 53 7.25 5.10 0.76
C ARG A 53 6.01 5.76 0.16
N PHE A 54 4.99 5.93 0.96
CA PHE A 54 3.82 6.74 0.63
C PHE A 54 3.27 7.37 1.90
N VAL A 55 2.65 8.51 1.73
CA VAL A 55 1.97 9.30 2.76
C VAL A 55 0.77 9.97 2.13
N GLU A 56 -0.12 10.47 2.94
CA GLU A 56 -1.26 11.30 2.54
C GLU A 56 -1.08 12.70 3.05
N ILE A 57 -1.39 13.67 2.20
CA ILE A 57 -1.31 15.09 2.51
C ILE A 57 -2.71 15.67 2.40
N PHE A 58 -3.19 16.22 3.49
CA PHE A 58 -4.49 16.85 3.57
C PHE A 58 -4.43 18.35 3.20
N PRO A 59 -5.56 18.97 2.83
CA PRO A 59 -5.59 20.37 2.41
C PRO A 59 -5.11 21.36 3.48
N ASP A 60 -5.21 21.00 4.75
CA ASP A 60 -4.70 21.78 5.88
C ASP A 60 -3.18 21.63 6.11
N GLY A 61 -2.50 20.87 5.25
CA GLY A 61 -1.08 20.57 5.34
C GLY A 61 -0.75 19.39 6.24
N LEU A 62 -1.74 18.78 6.90
CA LEU A 62 -1.51 17.60 7.72
C LEU A 62 -0.97 16.45 6.88
N VAL A 63 0.08 15.80 7.36
CA VAL A 63 0.69 14.62 6.75
C VAL A 63 0.41 13.40 7.61
N ARG A 64 -0.20 12.39 6.99
CA ARG A 64 -0.47 11.10 7.62
C ARG A 64 0.29 9.99 6.90
N GLY A 65 0.69 9.00 7.67
CA GLY A 65 1.31 7.79 7.09
C GLY A 65 0.29 6.86 6.42
N CYS A 66 -0.99 6.94 6.79
CA CYS A 66 -2.07 6.10 6.25
C CYS A 66 -3.44 6.66 6.63
N GLU A 67 -4.43 6.47 5.77
CA GLU A 67 -5.84 6.89 5.99
C GLU A 67 -6.72 5.81 6.63
N VAL A 68 -6.21 4.61 6.85
CA VAL A 68 -7.01 3.52 7.40
C VAL A 68 -7.45 3.85 8.82
N GLU A 69 -8.77 3.83 9.07
CA GLU A 69 -9.41 4.22 10.32
C GLU A 69 -8.76 3.57 11.55
N LYS A 70 -8.45 2.29 11.46
CA LYS A 70 -7.76 1.55 12.54
C LYS A 70 -6.44 2.17 12.98
N LEU A 71 -5.77 2.95 12.11
CA LEU A 71 -4.49 3.60 12.37
C LEU A 71 -4.59 5.13 12.45
N TRP A 72 -5.82 5.68 12.40
CA TRP A 72 -6.04 7.11 12.25
C TRP A 72 -5.32 7.94 13.31
N ASP A 73 -5.44 7.58 14.58
CA ASP A 73 -4.84 8.37 15.68
C ASP A 73 -3.31 8.35 15.68
N VAL A 74 -2.72 7.24 15.27
CA VAL A 74 -1.26 7.05 15.28
C VAL A 74 -0.59 7.40 13.94
N SER A 75 -1.38 7.66 12.89
CA SER A 75 -0.88 7.90 11.54
C SER A 75 -0.42 9.34 11.28
N LYS A 76 -0.74 10.29 12.17
CA LYS A 76 -0.29 11.67 12.06
C LYS A 76 1.24 11.74 12.25
N ILE A 77 1.97 12.12 11.21
CA ILE A 77 3.44 12.14 11.22
C ILE A 77 4.04 13.53 11.07
N GLY A 78 3.23 14.55 10.76
CA GLY A 78 3.66 15.94 10.69
C GLY A 78 2.67 16.85 10.01
N ASN A 79 3.07 18.10 9.80
CA ASN A 79 2.32 19.08 9.03
C ASN A 79 3.30 19.92 8.21
N LEU A 80 3.00 20.11 6.92
CA LEU A 80 3.82 20.92 6.00
C LEU A 80 3.81 22.42 6.32
N LYS A 81 2.81 22.87 7.10
CA LYS A 81 2.73 24.28 7.54
C LYS A 81 3.56 24.54 8.81
N ASP A 82 4.11 23.50 9.44
CA ASP A 82 4.90 23.61 10.64
C ASP A 82 6.38 23.82 10.28
N ASN A 83 6.91 25.03 10.57
CA ASN A 83 8.34 25.34 10.65
C ASN A 83 9.19 24.95 9.42
N GLU A 84 8.75 25.31 8.21
CA GLU A 84 9.55 25.15 6.96
C GLU A 84 10.02 23.70 6.67
N LYS A 85 9.42 22.71 7.29
CA LYS A 85 9.75 21.30 7.01
C LYS A 85 9.21 20.91 5.65
N ASP A 86 10.07 20.32 4.85
CA ASP A 86 9.63 19.64 3.63
C ASP A 86 9.09 18.23 3.92
N ILE A 87 8.51 17.61 2.91
CA ILE A 87 7.94 16.25 3.03
C ILE A 87 9.02 15.21 3.36
N VAL A 88 10.25 15.42 2.91
CA VAL A 88 11.36 14.49 3.16
C VAL A 88 11.76 14.50 4.64
N ASP A 89 11.75 15.68 5.26
CA ASP A 89 12.02 15.81 6.70
C ASP A 89 10.92 15.15 7.52
N ILE A 90 9.66 15.32 7.11
CA ILE A 90 8.52 14.70 7.79
C ILE A 90 8.62 13.17 7.73
N VAL A 91 8.86 12.57 6.55
CA VAL A 91 8.95 11.10 6.43
C VAL A 91 10.19 10.50 7.10
N LYS A 92 11.22 11.30 7.37
CA LYS A 92 12.41 10.89 8.12
C LYS A 92 12.30 11.17 9.63
N SER A 93 11.25 11.84 10.08
CA SER A 93 11.04 12.21 11.48
C SER A 93 10.95 11.00 12.42
N ASN A 94 11.05 11.24 13.71
CA ASN A 94 10.84 10.22 14.72
C ASN A 94 9.39 9.73 14.76
N GLU A 95 8.43 10.62 14.51
CA GLU A 95 7.00 10.32 14.42
C GLU A 95 6.74 9.35 13.26
N ALA A 96 7.28 9.64 12.08
CA ALA A 96 7.19 8.76 10.92
C ALA A 96 7.82 7.39 11.20
N LYS A 97 8.99 7.35 11.81
CA LYS A 97 9.68 6.09 12.19
C LYS A 97 8.87 5.26 13.19
N LYS A 98 8.22 5.90 14.17
CA LYS A 98 7.32 5.22 15.12
C LYS A 98 6.14 4.63 14.37
N PHE A 99 5.49 5.41 13.51
CA PHE A 99 4.37 4.94 12.71
C PHE A 99 4.77 3.79 11.78
N GLN A 100 5.91 3.87 11.08
CA GLN A 100 6.41 2.81 10.21
C GLN A 100 6.58 1.46 10.94
N LYS A 101 7.01 1.48 12.21
CA LYS A 101 7.10 0.25 13.02
C LYS A 101 5.74 -0.38 13.27
N ILE A 102 4.71 0.43 13.50
CA ILE A 102 3.33 -0.04 13.68
C ILE A 102 2.79 -0.57 12.35
N ALA A 103 2.96 0.21 11.27
CA ALA A 103 2.46 -0.11 9.94
C ALA A 103 3.01 -1.43 9.38
N LYS A 104 4.25 -1.80 9.69
CA LYS A 104 4.86 -3.07 9.25
C LYS A 104 4.03 -4.31 9.58
N ASN A 105 3.28 -4.27 10.67
CA ASN A 105 2.44 -5.38 11.13
C ASN A 105 0.97 -5.22 10.73
N CYS A 106 0.65 -4.28 9.86
CA CYS A 106 -0.70 -4.04 9.40
C CYS A 106 -1.17 -5.13 8.43
N THR A 107 -2.35 -5.68 8.67
CA THR A 107 -3.00 -6.71 7.87
C THR A 107 -4.13 -6.16 7.00
N CYS A 108 -4.23 -4.83 6.85
CA CYS A 108 -5.29 -4.21 6.08
C CYS A 108 -5.26 -4.62 4.60
N THR A 109 -6.43 -4.54 3.97
CA THR A 109 -6.64 -4.86 2.55
C THR A 109 -6.68 -3.61 1.67
N PHE A 110 -6.21 -2.47 2.16
CA PHE A 110 -6.20 -1.20 1.43
C PHE A 110 -5.39 -1.32 0.14
N GLU A 111 -6.05 -1.22 -0.99
CA GLU A 111 -5.48 -1.55 -2.30
C GLU A 111 -4.29 -0.69 -2.69
N CYS A 112 -4.35 0.63 -2.44
CA CYS A 112 -3.23 1.54 -2.75
C CYS A 112 -1.97 1.15 -1.98
N ALA A 113 -2.10 0.83 -0.70
CA ALA A 113 -0.99 0.35 0.12
C ALA A 113 -0.46 -1.00 -0.39
N ASN A 114 -1.36 -1.93 -0.74
CA ASN A 114 -0.99 -3.24 -1.26
C ASN A 114 -0.27 -3.13 -2.62
N ALA A 115 -0.69 -2.22 -3.48
CA ALA A 115 -0.02 -1.96 -4.75
C ALA A 115 1.44 -1.54 -4.53
N ILE A 116 1.66 -0.53 -3.68
CA ILE A 116 3.00 -0.03 -3.36
C ILE A 116 3.83 -1.10 -2.66
N ASN A 117 3.28 -1.79 -1.68
CA ASN A 117 3.96 -2.87 -0.96
C ASN A 117 4.38 -4.01 -1.91
N THR A 118 3.56 -4.32 -2.91
CA THR A 118 3.85 -5.35 -3.92
C THR A 118 4.97 -4.92 -4.87
N VAL A 119 4.92 -3.69 -5.37
CA VAL A 119 5.92 -3.12 -6.29
C VAL A 119 7.30 -3.01 -5.61
N TYR A 120 7.33 -2.54 -4.38
CA TYR A 120 8.60 -2.34 -3.64
C TYR A 120 9.09 -3.59 -2.89
N ASN A 121 8.43 -4.73 -3.02
CA ASN A 121 8.91 -5.99 -2.47
C ASN A 121 9.82 -6.71 -3.48
N PRO A 122 11.15 -6.80 -3.26
CA PRO A 122 12.07 -7.42 -4.21
C PRO A 122 11.73 -8.88 -4.55
N LYS A 123 11.08 -9.60 -3.63
CA LYS A 123 10.65 -10.99 -3.85
C LYS A 123 9.63 -11.14 -4.98
N ASN A 124 8.96 -10.04 -5.35
CA ASN A 124 7.97 -10.07 -6.43
C ASN A 124 8.59 -9.81 -7.80
N TRP A 125 9.79 -9.23 -7.86
CA TRP A 125 10.39 -8.79 -9.14
C TRP A 125 10.70 -9.95 -10.07
N THR A 126 11.19 -11.07 -9.54
CA THR A 126 11.48 -12.27 -10.34
C THR A 126 10.27 -12.87 -11.05
N SER A 127 9.07 -12.63 -10.54
CA SER A 127 7.81 -13.10 -11.13
C SER A 127 7.15 -12.10 -12.07
N LEU A 128 7.70 -10.86 -12.18
CA LEU A 128 7.19 -9.79 -13.04
C LEU A 128 7.95 -9.70 -14.38
N ILE A 129 9.15 -10.27 -14.43
CA ILE A 129 9.99 -10.38 -15.63
C ILE A 129 9.68 -11.68 -16.34
#